data_54a5429821ec55c9d6d8ad93905e4a60
#
_entry.id   54a5429821ec55c9d6d8ad93905e4a60
#
_cell.length_a   1.000
_cell.length_b   1.000
_cell.length_c   1.000
_cell.angle_alpha   90.00
_cell.angle_beta   90.00
_cell.angle_gamma   90.00
#
_symmetry.space_group_name_H-M   'P 1'
#
loop_
_entity.id
_entity.type
_entity.pdbx_description
1 polymer ?
#
loop_
_entity_poly.entity_id
_entity_poly.type
_entity_poly.pdbx_seq_one_letter_code
_entity_poly.pdbx_strand_id
1 'polypeptide(L)'
;MEFTVGSRTIEIKFDYMLMFKVNKDLSTRDDNGGSNEDGVGALFLRIVERNDSALVDLIKLCASKKAKAVSDEEALSAIALKLEELDATNTEPIFKAIEEEMVDSGFFNEKVLKYIDKLELALKYLKAKSETAEDQATAQFQIEQTEAQIGRMKNALS
;
A
#
# COMPACT_ATOMS: atom_id res chain seq x y z
N MET A 1 -1.72 5.88 -14.03
CA MET A 1 -2.05 4.57 -14.68
C MET A 1 -3.56 4.44 -14.89
N GLU A 2 -4.02 3.81 -15.98
CA GLU A 2 -5.46 3.65 -16.29
C GLU A 2 -5.88 2.17 -16.30
N PHE A 3 -7.09 1.90 -15.81
CA PHE A 3 -7.73 0.59 -15.81
C PHE A 3 -9.11 0.66 -16.45
N THR A 4 -9.47 -0.33 -17.27
CA THR A 4 -10.77 -0.44 -17.91
C THR A 4 -11.71 -1.32 -17.07
N VAL A 5 -12.79 -0.75 -16.55
CA VAL A 5 -13.82 -1.44 -15.77
C VAL A 5 -15.15 -1.38 -16.53
N GLY A 6 -15.51 -2.46 -17.22
CA GLY A 6 -16.64 -2.46 -18.14
C GLY A 6 -16.45 -1.43 -19.26
N SER A 7 -17.35 -0.43 -19.35
CA SER A 7 -17.25 0.68 -20.31
C SER A 7 -16.58 1.93 -19.74
N ARG A 8 -16.00 1.86 -18.54
CA ARG A 8 -15.41 3.01 -17.84
C ARG A 8 -13.90 2.89 -17.78
N THR A 9 -13.21 4.01 -17.95
CA THR A 9 -11.77 4.13 -17.63
C THR A 9 -11.62 4.72 -16.22
N ILE A 10 -10.85 4.06 -15.38
CA ILE A 10 -10.49 4.53 -14.05
C ILE A 10 -9.03 4.89 -14.08
N GLU A 11 -8.73 6.17 -13.90
CA GLU A 11 -7.36 6.69 -13.79
C GLU A 11 -6.92 6.68 -12.32
N ILE A 12 -5.79 6.03 -12.03
CA ILE A 12 -5.07 6.17 -10.78
C ILE A 12 -4.05 7.27 -10.96
N LYS A 13 -4.25 8.38 -10.27
CA LYS A 13 -3.35 9.54 -10.28
C LYS A 13 -2.96 9.88 -8.85
N PHE A 14 -1.67 9.77 -8.56
CA PHE A 14 -1.12 9.97 -7.22
C PHE A 14 -0.99 11.47 -6.87
N ASP A 15 -2.13 12.16 -6.83
CA ASP A 15 -2.28 13.56 -6.44
C ASP A 15 -2.73 13.71 -4.97
N TYR A 16 -2.89 14.97 -4.53
CA TYR A 16 -3.32 15.29 -3.17
C TYR A 16 -4.68 14.69 -2.81
N MET A 17 -5.62 14.65 -3.78
CA MET A 17 -6.97 14.12 -3.52
C MET A 17 -6.94 12.61 -3.29
N LEU A 18 -6.16 11.87 -4.08
CA LEU A 18 -5.98 10.44 -3.88
C LEU A 18 -5.25 10.17 -2.55
N MET A 19 -4.19 10.93 -2.26
CA MET A 19 -3.47 10.82 -0.97
C MET A 19 -4.43 10.96 0.22
N PHE A 20 -5.32 11.95 0.19
CA PHE A 20 -6.30 12.15 1.26
C PHE A 20 -7.27 10.96 1.38
N LYS A 21 -7.81 10.45 0.25
CA LYS A 21 -8.69 9.28 0.24
C LYS A 21 -8.02 8.04 0.79
N VAL A 22 -6.79 7.75 0.33
CA VAL A 22 -5.98 6.61 0.79
C VAL A 22 -5.77 6.70 2.30
N ASN A 23 -5.37 7.86 2.78
CA ASN A 23 -5.11 8.04 4.21
C ASN A 23 -6.38 7.90 5.06
N LYS A 24 -7.54 8.31 4.52
CA LYS A 24 -8.83 8.18 5.20
C LYS A 24 -9.36 6.74 5.21
N ASP A 25 -9.30 6.07 4.04
CA ASP A 25 -10.06 4.83 3.82
C ASP A 25 -9.21 3.57 3.99
N LEU A 26 -7.87 3.66 3.86
CA LEU A 26 -6.94 2.53 3.93
C LEU A 26 -6.00 2.56 5.15
N SER A 27 -6.21 3.48 6.11
CA SER A 27 -5.43 3.49 7.35
C SER A 27 -5.71 2.27 8.21
N THR A 28 -4.67 1.82 8.91
CA THR A 28 -4.82 0.81 9.96
C THR A 28 -5.64 1.37 11.13
N ARG A 29 -6.16 0.49 11.96
CA ARG A 29 -6.95 0.84 13.14
C ARG A 29 -6.20 0.47 14.41
N ASP A 30 -6.33 1.30 15.44
CA ASP A 30 -5.90 0.97 16.78
C ASP A 30 -6.88 0.02 17.48
N ASP A 31 -6.53 -0.46 18.66
CA ASP A 31 -7.34 -1.40 19.45
C ASP A 31 -8.72 -0.85 19.81
N ASN A 32 -8.92 0.47 19.78
CA ASN A 32 -10.18 1.15 20.03
C ASN A 32 -10.97 1.49 18.76
N GLY A 33 -10.45 1.08 17.58
CA GLY A 33 -11.05 1.33 16.27
C GLY A 33 -10.74 2.72 15.70
N GLY A 34 -9.88 3.51 16.36
CA GLY A 34 -9.39 4.80 15.87
C GLY A 34 -8.47 4.64 14.67
N SER A 35 -8.47 5.62 13.76
CA SER A 35 -7.56 5.62 12.62
C SER A 35 -6.14 6.00 13.04
N ASN A 36 -5.15 5.25 12.57
CA ASN A 36 -3.73 5.57 12.77
C ASN A 36 -3.21 6.62 11.78
N GLU A 37 -4.04 7.07 10.83
CA GLU A 37 -3.70 8.04 9.78
C GLU A 37 -2.45 7.66 8.97
N ASP A 38 -2.26 6.36 8.76
CA ASP A 38 -1.08 5.76 8.13
C ASP A 38 -1.37 5.09 6.77
N GLY A 39 -2.55 5.34 6.20
CA GLY A 39 -3.05 4.63 5.02
C GLY A 39 -2.11 4.65 3.82
N VAL A 40 -1.42 5.76 3.57
CA VAL A 40 -0.46 5.86 2.47
C VAL A 40 0.74 4.95 2.70
N GLY A 41 1.31 4.94 3.91
CA GLY A 41 2.42 4.06 4.25
C GLY A 41 2.04 2.59 4.23
N ALA A 42 0.87 2.25 4.79
CA ALA A 42 0.33 0.91 4.77
C ALA A 42 0.05 0.42 3.33
N LEU A 43 -0.50 1.28 2.46
CA LEU A 43 -0.69 0.97 1.04
C LEU A 43 0.66 0.74 0.35
N PHE A 44 1.64 1.64 0.53
CA PHE A 44 2.95 1.52 -0.09
C PHE A 44 3.65 0.22 0.32
N LEU A 45 3.59 -0.17 1.59
CA LEU A 45 4.11 -1.46 2.04
C LEU A 45 3.47 -2.63 1.28
N ARG A 46 2.14 -2.63 1.12
CA ARG A 46 1.43 -3.66 0.35
C ARG A 46 1.83 -3.67 -1.13
N ILE A 47 2.12 -2.50 -1.71
CA ILE A 47 2.61 -2.38 -3.10
C ILE A 47 4.01 -2.99 -3.25
N VAL A 48 4.96 -2.64 -2.38
CA VAL A 48 6.32 -3.21 -2.43
C VAL A 48 6.35 -4.71 -2.08
N GLU A 49 5.38 -5.20 -1.33
CA GLU A 49 5.17 -6.64 -1.05
C GLU A 49 4.38 -7.37 -2.14
N ARG A 50 3.99 -6.67 -3.23
CA ARG A 50 3.23 -7.26 -4.36
C ARG A 50 1.90 -7.89 -3.94
N ASN A 51 1.19 -7.24 -3.01
CA ASN A 51 -0.11 -7.71 -2.53
C ASN A 51 -1.22 -7.25 -3.49
N ASP A 52 -1.80 -8.19 -4.24
CA ASP A 52 -2.82 -7.90 -5.26
C ASP A 52 -4.06 -7.18 -4.71
N SER A 53 -4.40 -7.39 -3.43
CA SER A 53 -5.52 -6.66 -2.81
C SER A 53 -5.29 -5.14 -2.77
N ALA A 54 -4.03 -4.67 -2.81
CA ALA A 54 -3.73 -3.25 -2.89
C ALA A 54 -4.15 -2.64 -4.24
N LEU A 55 -4.01 -3.39 -5.34
CA LEU A 55 -4.47 -2.97 -6.67
C LEU A 55 -6.00 -2.86 -6.72
N VAL A 56 -6.69 -3.86 -6.16
CA VAL A 56 -8.16 -3.86 -6.05
C VAL A 56 -8.65 -2.65 -5.28
N ASP A 57 -8.05 -2.37 -4.11
CA ASP A 57 -8.40 -1.22 -3.27
C ASP A 57 -8.18 0.11 -3.99
N LEU A 58 -7.06 0.26 -4.70
CA LEU A 58 -6.78 1.48 -5.49
C LEU A 58 -7.80 1.71 -6.59
N ILE A 59 -8.12 0.68 -7.37
CA ILE A 59 -9.12 0.79 -8.46
C ILE A 59 -10.47 1.19 -7.88
N LYS A 60 -10.93 0.54 -6.80
CA LYS A 60 -12.19 0.86 -6.13
C LYS A 60 -12.22 2.28 -5.57
N LEU A 61 -11.12 2.71 -4.97
CA LEU A 61 -10.97 4.04 -4.35
C LEU A 61 -10.95 5.16 -5.39
N CYS A 62 -10.37 4.90 -6.57
CA CYS A 62 -10.30 5.86 -7.68
C CYS A 62 -11.59 5.92 -8.49
N ALA A 63 -12.48 4.93 -8.35
CA ALA A 63 -13.78 4.95 -9.03
C ALA A 63 -14.61 6.15 -8.58
N SER A 64 -15.28 6.79 -9.54
CA SER A 64 -16.13 7.96 -9.26
C SER A 64 -17.27 7.62 -8.31
N LYS A 65 -17.45 8.41 -7.25
CA LYS A 65 -18.60 8.28 -6.34
C LYS A 65 -19.96 8.52 -6.99
N LYS A 66 -20.00 9.17 -8.18
CA LYS A 66 -21.22 9.42 -8.96
C LYS A 66 -21.62 8.24 -9.84
N ALA A 67 -20.77 7.25 -9.99
CA ALA A 67 -21.01 6.04 -10.74
C ALA A 67 -21.27 4.86 -9.79
N LYS A 68 -21.78 3.73 -10.34
CA LYS A 68 -21.87 2.48 -9.58
C LYS A 68 -20.50 2.12 -8.98
N ALA A 69 -20.49 1.73 -7.71
CA ALA A 69 -19.29 1.24 -7.06
C ALA A 69 -18.68 0.05 -7.83
N VAL A 70 -17.39 -0.04 -7.85
CA VAL A 70 -16.66 -1.16 -8.47
C VAL A 70 -16.60 -2.31 -7.47
N SER A 71 -17.02 -3.49 -7.90
CA SER A 71 -16.87 -4.72 -7.11
C SER A 71 -15.44 -5.26 -7.19
N ASP A 72 -15.09 -6.20 -6.31
CA ASP A 72 -13.80 -6.88 -6.36
C ASP A 72 -13.61 -7.65 -7.67
N GLU A 73 -14.68 -8.33 -8.16
CA GLU A 73 -14.65 -9.04 -9.44
C GLU A 73 -14.40 -8.11 -10.62
N GLU A 74 -15.06 -6.94 -10.64
CA GLU A 74 -14.85 -5.92 -11.67
C GLU A 74 -13.41 -5.36 -11.63
N ALA A 75 -12.85 -5.14 -10.44
CA ALA A 75 -11.47 -4.68 -10.27
C ALA A 75 -10.46 -5.76 -10.72
N LEU A 76 -10.67 -7.02 -10.33
CA LEU A 76 -9.82 -8.14 -10.76
C LEU A 76 -9.85 -8.33 -12.28
N SER A 77 -11.03 -8.20 -12.90
CA SER A 77 -11.19 -8.25 -14.36
C SER A 77 -10.42 -7.10 -15.04
N ALA A 78 -10.45 -5.90 -14.45
CA ALA A 78 -9.70 -4.76 -14.97
C ALA A 78 -8.17 -4.95 -14.87
N ILE A 79 -7.69 -5.61 -13.81
CA ILE A 79 -6.29 -5.99 -13.68
C ILE A 79 -5.90 -7.01 -14.77
N ALA A 80 -6.74 -8.03 -14.99
CA ALA A 80 -6.49 -9.03 -16.04
C ALA A 80 -6.42 -8.37 -17.44
N LEU A 81 -7.35 -7.48 -17.77
CA LEU A 81 -7.29 -6.72 -19.03
C LEU A 81 -6.02 -5.88 -19.15
N LYS A 82 -5.59 -5.24 -18.05
CA LYS A 82 -4.34 -4.47 -18.04
C LYS A 82 -3.12 -5.34 -18.30
N LEU A 83 -3.08 -6.56 -17.77
CA LEU A 83 -2.01 -7.52 -18.05
C LEU A 83 -1.98 -7.93 -19.52
N GLU A 84 -3.14 -8.14 -20.14
CA GLU A 84 -3.24 -8.40 -21.60
C GLU A 84 -2.72 -7.22 -22.42
N GLU A 85 -3.11 -5.98 -22.07
CA GLU A 85 -2.59 -4.76 -22.72
C GLU A 85 -1.07 -4.63 -22.64
N LEU A 86 -0.48 -5.06 -21.52
CA LEU A 86 0.97 -5.00 -21.27
C LEU A 86 1.73 -6.22 -21.81
N ASP A 87 1.05 -7.21 -22.40
CA ASP A 87 1.62 -8.53 -22.77
C ASP A 87 2.38 -9.17 -21.58
N ALA A 88 1.81 -9.04 -20.38
CA ALA A 88 2.43 -9.47 -19.14
C ALA A 88 1.80 -10.76 -18.61
N THR A 89 2.65 -11.66 -18.07
CA THR A 89 2.23 -12.94 -17.50
C THR A 89 2.05 -12.90 -15.97
N ASN A 90 2.37 -11.78 -15.35
CA ASN A 90 2.21 -11.54 -13.92
C ASN A 90 2.00 -10.05 -13.63
N THR A 91 1.68 -9.71 -12.38
CA THR A 91 1.33 -8.35 -11.94
C THR A 91 2.54 -7.43 -11.70
N GLU A 92 3.78 -7.91 -11.82
CA GLU A 92 5.00 -7.13 -11.55
C GLU A 92 5.09 -5.80 -12.31
N PRO A 93 4.78 -5.73 -13.62
CA PRO A 93 4.83 -4.45 -14.33
C PRO A 93 3.84 -3.41 -13.80
N ILE A 94 2.67 -3.85 -13.33
CA ILE A 94 1.66 -2.96 -12.74
C ILE A 94 2.17 -2.43 -11.40
N PHE A 95 2.65 -3.32 -10.52
CA PHE A 95 3.18 -2.92 -9.22
C PHE A 95 4.36 -1.97 -9.34
N LYS A 96 5.29 -2.25 -10.25
CA LYS A 96 6.46 -1.40 -10.48
C LYS A 96 6.06 0.00 -10.92
N ALA A 97 5.14 0.12 -11.87
CA ALA A 97 4.68 1.42 -12.34
C ALA A 97 3.95 2.21 -11.24
N ILE A 98 3.13 1.55 -10.42
CA ILE A 98 2.46 2.18 -9.27
C ILE A 98 3.47 2.61 -8.20
N GLU A 99 4.45 1.76 -7.90
CA GLU A 99 5.54 2.06 -6.96
C GLU A 99 6.31 3.31 -7.40
N GLU A 100 6.71 3.40 -8.67
CA GLU A 100 7.39 4.55 -9.26
C GLU A 100 6.53 5.82 -9.17
N GLU A 101 5.25 5.76 -9.55
CA GLU A 101 4.33 6.91 -9.45
C GLU A 101 4.12 7.37 -8.00
N MET A 102 4.09 6.45 -7.01
CA MET A 102 3.99 6.81 -5.59
C MET A 102 5.26 7.50 -5.08
N VAL A 103 6.43 7.01 -5.49
CA VAL A 103 7.74 7.57 -5.11
C VAL A 103 7.92 8.97 -5.71
N ASP A 104 7.53 9.16 -6.96
CA ASP A 104 7.64 10.44 -7.66
C ASP A 104 6.63 11.49 -7.16
N SER A 105 5.55 11.06 -6.53
CA SER A 105 4.57 11.97 -5.94
C SER A 105 5.07 12.52 -4.60
N GLY A 106 5.34 13.82 -4.53
CA GLY A 106 5.75 14.48 -3.28
C GLY A 106 4.73 14.30 -2.15
N PHE A 107 3.43 14.21 -2.46
CA PHE A 107 2.38 13.99 -1.46
C PHE A 107 2.44 12.59 -0.85
N PHE A 108 2.71 11.58 -1.67
CA PHE A 108 2.81 10.20 -1.20
C PHE A 108 4.16 9.93 -0.56
N ASN A 109 5.25 10.36 -1.17
CA ASN A 109 6.61 10.17 -0.67
C ASN A 109 6.77 10.68 0.77
N GLU A 110 6.31 11.91 1.08
CA GLU A 110 6.36 12.47 2.43
C GLU A 110 5.65 11.56 3.46
N LYS A 111 4.49 10.99 3.11
CA LYS A 111 3.74 10.10 3.99
C LYS A 111 4.40 8.75 4.17
N VAL A 112 5.01 8.23 3.10
CA VAL A 112 5.80 6.98 3.15
C VAL A 112 6.99 7.12 4.08
N LEU A 113 7.75 8.22 3.96
CA LEU A 113 8.88 8.50 4.85
C LEU A 113 8.44 8.58 6.33
N LYS A 114 7.35 9.28 6.62
CA LYS A 114 6.79 9.33 7.98
C LYS A 114 6.37 7.96 8.51
N TYR A 115 5.87 7.10 7.63
CA TYR A 115 5.50 5.73 8.02
C TYR A 115 6.73 4.88 8.34
N ILE A 116 7.80 5.00 7.54
CA ILE A 116 9.09 4.35 7.84
C ILE A 116 9.63 4.79 9.19
N ASP A 117 9.61 6.10 9.49
CA ASP A 117 10.02 6.61 10.81
C ASP A 117 9.23 5.99 11.96
N LYS A 118 7.90 5.83 11.79
CA LYS A 118 7.06 5.13 12.77
C LYS A 118 7.45 3.66 12.94
N LEU A 119 7.73 2.95 11.85
CA LEU A 119 8.18 1.56 11.90
C LEU A 119 9.54 1.43 12.59
N GLU A 120 10.47 2.35 12.34
CA GLU A 120 11.78 2.37 13.00
C GLU A 120 11.65 2.62 14.52
N LEU A 121 10.74 3.50 14.92
CA LEU A 121 10.45 3.73 16.33
C LEU A 121 9.84 2.48 16.98
N ALA A 122 8.88 1.84 16.31
CA ALA A 122 8.29 0.59 16.78
C ALA A 122 9.33 -0.52 16.88
N LEU A 123 10.25 -0.61 15.93
CA LEU A 123 11.35 -1.58 15.96
C LEU A 123 12.27 -1.38 17.18
N LYS A 124 12.62 -0.13 17.49
CA LYS A 124 13.40 0.17 18.71
C LYS A 124 12.69 -0.29 19.98
N TYR A 125 11.37 -0.06 20.06
CA TYR A 125 10.57 -0.52 21.19
C TYR A 125 10.51 -2.04 21.27
N LEU A 126 10.32 -2.74 20.14
CA LEU A 126 10.29 -4.21 20.09
C LEU A 126 11.62 -4.80 20.54
N LYS A 127 12.76 -4.25 20.10
CA LYS A 127 14.10 -4.69 20.50
C LYS A 127 14.31 -4.53 22.02
N ALA A 128 13.98 -3.37 22.57
CA ALA A 128 14.09 -3.14 24.02
C ALA A 128 13.19 -4.08 24.84
N LYS A 129 11.96 -4.35 24.37
CA LYS A 129 11.04 -5.25 25.04
C LYS A 129 11.43 -6.73 24.91
N SER A 130 12.09 -7.13 23.82
CA SER A 130 12.49 -8.51 23.59
C SER A 130 13.49 -9.04 24.60
N GLU A 131 14.29 -8.15 25.22
CA GLU A 131 15.27 -8.53 26.25
C GLU A 131 14.61 -9.14 27.51
N THR A 132 13.34 -8.80 27.77
CA THR A 132 12.57 -9.26 28.93
C THR A 132 11.36 -10.10 28.56
N ALA A 133 11.21 -10.48 27.28
CA ALA A 133 10.04 -11.23 26.79
C ALA A 133 10.07 -12.68 27.25
N GLU A 134 8.93 -13.19 27.71
CA GLU A 134 8.75 -14.61 28.05
C GLU A 134 8.85 -15.50 26.81
N ASP A 135 8.34 -15.03 25.66
CA ASP A 135 8.43 -15.69 24.36
C ASP A 135 9.43 -14.93 23.44
N GLN A 136 10.69 -15.27 23.59
CA GLN A 136 11.78 -14.67 22.80
C GLN A 136 11.68 -15.02 21.31
N ALA A 137 11.18 -16.19 20.96
CA ALA A 137 11.05 -16.61 19.55
C ALA A 137 10.04 -15.74 18.81
N THR A 138 8.87 -15.48 19.39
CA THR A 138 7.86 -14.57 18.83
C THR A 138 8.37 -13.14 18.75
N ALA A 139 9.07 -12.66 19.79
CA ALA A 139 9.65 -11.31 19.79
C ALA A 139 10.71 -11.16 18.67
N GLN A 140 11.59 -12.12 18.50
CA GLN A 140 12.60 -12.14 17.47
C GLN A 140 11.98 -12.16 16.06
N PHE A 141 10.97 -12.98 15.84
CA PHE A 141 10.24 -13.03 14.57
C PHE A 141 9.61 -11.67 14.20
N GLN A 142 8.99 -10.98 15.17
CA GLN A 142 8.42 -9.65 14.95
C GLN A 142 9.47 -8.61 14.60
N ILE A 143 10.64 -8.66 15.24
CA ILE A 143 11.78 -7.79 14.94
C ILE A 143 12.24 -8.00 13.50
N GLU A 144 12.52 -9.24 13.11
CA GLU A 144 12.99 -9.59 11.78
C GLU A 144 11.98 -9.19 10.69
N GLN A 145 10.69 -9.41 10.94
CA GLN A 145 9.63 -9.00 10.02
C GLN A 145 9.58 -7.48 9.84
N THR A 146 9.66 -6.72 10.92
CA THR A 146 9.65 -5.25 10.87
C THR A 146 10.90 -4.71 10.17
N GLU A 147 12.08 -5.28 10.44
CA GLU A 147 13.32 -4.92 9.75
C GLU A 147 13.23 -5.18 8.24
N ALA A 148 12.67 -6.32 7.85
CA ALA A 148 12.48 -6.65 6.44
C ALA A 148 11.53 -5.68 5.73
N GLN A 149 10.43 -5.29 6.38
CA GLN A 149 9.49 -4.30 5.85
C GLN A 149 10.15 -2.93 5.65
N ILE A 150 10.84 -2.43 6.64
CA ILE A 150 11.61 -1.17 6.56
C ILE A 150 12.60 -1.23 5.40
N GLY A 151 13.36 -2.34 5.30
CA GLY A 151 14.34 -2.54 4.24
C GLY A 151 13.72 -2.49 2.85
N ARG A 152 12.61 -3.19 2.61
CA ARG A 152 11.89 -3.19 1.32
C ARG A 152 11.43 -1.78 0.96
N MET A 153 10.80 -1.07 1.89
CA MET A 153 10.31 0.29 1.66
C MET A 153 11.44 1.26 1.33
N LYS A 154 12.55 1.20 2.07
CA LYS A 154 13.72 2.06 1.79
C LYS A 154 14.37 1.76 0.45
N ASN A 155 14.46 0.49 0.06
CA ASN A 155 15.01 0.10 -1.23
C ASN A 155 14.14 0.61 -2.38
N ALA A 156 12.81 0.62 -2.22
CA ALA A 156 11.89 1.15 -3.23
C ALA A 156 11.97 2.69 -3.38
N LEU A 157 12.44 3.40 -2.34
CA LEU A 157 12.62 4.86 -2.37
C LEU A 157 14.00 5.30 -2.91
N SER A 158 14.92 4.38 -3.10
CA SER A 158 16.28 4.68 -3.56
C SER A 158 16.46 4.51 -5.05
#